data_90b34eee0d36e10168053f1b03a765d6
#
_entry.id   90b34eee0d36e10168053f1b03a765d6
#
_cell.length_a   1.000
_cell.length_b   1.000
_cell.length_c   1.000
_cell.angle_alpha   90.00
_cell.angle_beta   90.00
_cell.angle_gamma   90.00
#
_symmetry.space_group_name_H-M   'P 1'
#
loop_
_entity.id
_entity.type
_entity.pdbx_description
1 polymer ?
#
loop_
_entity_poly.entity_id
_entity_poly.type
_entity_poly.pdbx_seq_one_letter_code
_entity_poly.pdbx_strand_id
1 'polypeptide(L)'
;MAVLRFFRRHWIAAAAHVAVVIAWQLFVQLGEIESYVMPSPVATILTLGDANGWVHNTLFTAGEIFGGYFCAVIFGVGMALFFSWSKLLDAALMPLLISLNMIPKVALGPIFIVWFSYGMGSNILMAFAISFLPILITTARGLKEVEPDLIDLVRVLRATRWQIFT
;
A
#
# COMPACT_ATOMS: atom_id res chain seq x y z
N MET A 1 8.70 -33.16 16.74
CA MET A 1 9.87 -33.22 15.83
C MET A 1 9.88 -32.15 14.72
N ALA A 2 8.75 -31.72 14.18
CA ALA A 2 8.67 -30.67 13.14
C ALA A 2 9.16 -29.29 13.63
N VAL A 3 8.79 -28.88 14.83
CA VAL A 3 9.16 -27.58 15.45
C VAL A 3 10.68 -27.45 15.64
N LEU A 4 11.35 -28.50 16.10
CA LEU A 4 12.81 -28.51 16.28
C LEU A 4 13.57 -28.41 14.94
N ARG A 5 13.04 -29.00 13.86
CA ARG A 5 13.62 -28.88 12.53
C ARG A 5 13.41 -27.47 11.94
N PHE A 6 12.28 -26.85 12.20
CA PHE A 6 12.01 -25.48 11.82
C PHE A 6 12.99 -24.50 12.51
N PHE A 7 13.16 -24.62 13.83
CA PHE A 7 14.12 -23.80 14.58
C PHE A 7 15.56 -24.00 14.09
N ARG A 8 15.97 -25.24 13.84
CA ARG A 8 17.34 -25.54 13.35
C ARG A 8 17.63 -24.99 11.95
N ARG A 9 16.60 -24.76 11.14
CA ARG A 9 16.73 -24.18 9.81
C ARG A 9 16.78 -22.64 9.81
N HIS A 10 16.14 -22.01 10.80
CA HIS A 10 15.96 -20.57 10.83
C HIS A 10 16.72 -19.85 11.96
N TRP A 11 17.52 -20.59 12.75
CA TRP A 11 18.21 -20.01 13.90
C TRP A 11 19.20 -18.90 13.51
N ILE A 12 19.85 -19.00 12.34
CA ILE A 12 20.75 -17.97 11.83
C ILE A 12 19.99 -16.69 11.55
N ALA A 13 18.82 -16.79 10.91
CA ALA A 13 17.98 -15.63 10.67
C ALA A 13 17.50 -15.02 11.99
N ALA A 14 17.04 -15.86 12.95
CA ALA A 14 16.62 -15.39 14.27
C ALA A 14 17.77 -14.71 15.01
N ALA A 15 18.96 -15.30 15.01
CA ALA A 15 20.15 -14.73 15.63
C ALA A 15 20.53 -13.38 14.98
N ALA A 16 20.44 -13.26 13.66
CA ALA A 16 20.70 -12.02 12.96
C ALA A 16 19.72 -10.91 13.37
N HIS A 17 18.41 -11.21 13.48
CA HIS A 17 17.42 -10.22 13.94
C HIS A 17 17.68 -9.80 15.39
N VAL A 18 17.98 -10.76 16.28
CA VAL A 18 18.35 -10.44 17.66
C VAL A 18 19.60 -9.58 17.72
N ALA A 19 20.63 -9.90 16.93
CA ALA A 19 21.86 -9.12 16.86
C ALA A 19 21.60 -7.68 16.40
N VAL A 20 20.73 -7.47 15.40
CA VAL A 20 20.32 -6.13 14.94
C VAL A 20 19.63 -5.36 16.06
N VAL A 21 18.70 -5.98 16.78
CA VAL A 21 17.99 -5.32 17.90
C VAL A 21 18.96 -4.96 19.03
N ILE A 22 19.90 -5.85 19.36
CA ILE A 22 20.93 -5.56 20.37
C ILE A 22 21.85 -4.42 19.90
N ALA A 23 22.29 -4.46 18.64
CA ALA A 23 23.12 -3.40 18.08
C ALA A 23 22.39 -2.04 18.10
N TRP A 24 21.11 -2.00 17.77
CA TRP A 24 20.28 -0.81 17.88
C TRP A 24 20.19 -0.32 19.33
N GLN A 25 19.93 -1.21 20.30
CA GLN A 25 19.89 -0.84 21.72
C GLN A 25 21.21 -0.21 22.17
N LEU A 26 22.34 -0.88 21.85
CA LEU A 26 23.67 -0.39 22.21
C LEU A 26 24.02 0.93 21.52
N PHE A 27 23.66 1.08 20.25
CA PHE A 27 23.90 2.30 19.49
C PHE A 27 23.20 3.51 20.13
N VAL A 28 21.93 3.36 20.52
CA VAL A 28 21.18 4.44 21.18
C VAL A 28 21.73 4.75 22.57
N GLN A 29 22.08 3.72 23.37
CA GLN A 29 22.58 3.91 24.73
C GLN A 29 23.98 4.50 24.76
N LEU A 30 24.89 3.96 23.95
CA LEU A 30 26.28 4.43 23.91
C LEU A 30 26.44 5.80 23.23
N GLY A 31 25.52 6.08 22.27
CA GLY A 31 25.47 7.37 21.59
C GLY A 31 24.72 8.45 22.37
N GLU A 32 24.22 8.14 23.57
CA GLU A 32 23.40 9.05 24.39
C GLU A 32 22.28 9.74 23.57
N ILE A 33 21.68 9.00 22.61
CA ILE A 33 20.72 9.55 21.67
C ILE A 33 19.39 9.78 22.40
N GLU A 34 18.92 11.02 22.35
CA GLU A 34 17.63 11.41 22.94
C GLU A 34 16.46 10.63 22.33
N SER A 35 15.52 10.18 23.19
CA SER A 35 14.39 9.33 22.79
C SER A 35 13.48 9.95 21.74
N TYR A 36 13.42 11.29 21.63
CA TYR A 36 12.64 11.97 20.60
C TYR A 36 13.30 11.92 19.21
N VAL A 37 14.61 11.68 19.14
CA VAL A 37 15.36 11.50 17.89
C VAL A 37 15.29 10.04 17.44
N MET A 38 15.63 9.14 18.37
CA MET A 38 15.60 7.69 18.11
C MET A 38 15.39 6.92 19.42
N PRO A 39 14.16 6.43 19.69
CA PRO A 39 13.90 5.64 20.87
C PRO A 39 14.64 4.30 20.82
N SER A 40 15.07 3.80 21.98
CA SER A 40 15.67 2.45 22.06
C SER A 40 14.57 1.37 21.96
N PRO A 41 14.92 0.13 21.53
CA PRO A 41 13.98 -0.99 21.53
C PRO A 41 13.27 -1.21 22.88
N VAL A 42 14.01 -1.11 23.98
CA VAL A 42 13.44 -1.24 25.34
C VAL A 42 12.47 -0.12 25.63
N ALA A 43 12.81 1.14 25.34
CA ALA A 43 11.90 2.26 25.52
C ALA A 43 10.63 2.09 24.68
N THR A 44 10.74 1.62 23.44
CA THR A 44 9.60 1.36 22.55
C THR A 44 8.67 0.29 23.12
N ILE A 45 9.22 -0.82 23.65
CA ILE A 45 8.40 -1.88 24.24
C ILE A 45 7.70 -1.40 25.51
N LEU A 46 8.40 -0.64 26.35
CA LEU A 46 7.82 -0.11 27.60
C LEU A 46 6.66 0.87 27.30
N THR A 47 6.78 1.72 26.28
CA THR A 47 5.70 2.62 25.86
C THR A 47 4.47 1.89 25.33
N LEU A 48 4.58 0.67 24.81
CA LEU A 48 3.43 -0.14 24.40
C LEU A 48 2.54 -0.55 25.59
N GLY A 49 3.13 -0.63 26.79
CA GLY A 49 2.40 -0.91 28.03
C GLY A 49 1.63 0.28 28.58
N ASP A 50 1.98 1.51 28.20
CA ASP A 50 1.30 2.71 28.63
C ASP A 50 -0.01 2.87 27.86
N ALA A 51 -1.13 3.02 28.58
CA ALA A 51 -2.47 3.16 28.01
C ALA A 51 -2.71 4.51 27.26
N ASN A 52 -1.67 5.11 26.71
CA ASN A 52 -1.62 6.46 26.14
C ASN A 52 -2.25 6.58 24.75
N GLY A 53 -3.49 6.11 24.58
CA GLY A 53 -4.27 6.37 23.38
C GLY A 53 -3.85 5.53 22.15
N TRP A 54 -3.02 4.49 22.29
CA TRP A 54 -2.58 3.64 21.18
C TRP A 54 -3.76 3.10 20.36
N VAL A 55 -4.79 2.59 21.03
CA VAL A 55 -5.96 2.03 20.33
C VAL A 55 -6.68 3.15 19.57
N HIS A 56 -6.89 4.30 20.21
CA HIS A 56 -7.54 5.45 19.58
C HIS A 56 -6.76 5.93 18.36
N ASN A 57 -5.45 6.16 18.51
CA ASN A 57 -4.58 6.63 17.43
C ASN A 57 -4.50 5.61 16.29
N THR A 58 -4.42 4.32 16.62
CA THR A 58 -4.41 3.24 15.61
C THR A 58 -5.72 3.21 14.83
N LEU A 59 -6.86 3.28 15.50
CA LEU A 59 -8.17 3.29 14.83
C LEU A 59 -8.37 4.55 13.99
N PHE A 60 -7.90 5.70 14.48
CA PHE A 60 -7.96 6.95 13.73
C PHE A 60 -7.13 6.86 12.44
N THR A 61 -5.87 6.45 12.54
CA THR A 61 -4.98 6.27 11.39
C THR A 61 -5.48 5.16 10.44
N ALA A 62 -6.02 4.07 10.99
CA ALA A 62 -6.64 3.02 10.17
C ALA A 62 -7.83 3.58 9.38
N GLY A 63 -8.68 4.41 10.01
CA GLY A 63 -9.79 5.08 9.33
C GLY A 63 -9.33 5.96 8.17
N GLU A 64 -8.25 6.72 8.35
CA GLU A 64 -7.65 7.55 7.30
C GLU A 64 -7.12 6.69 6.13
N ILE A 65 -6.35 5.65 6.43
CA ILE A 65 -5.77 4.76 5.43
C ILE A 65 -6.87 4.02 4.66
N PHE A 66 -7.79 3.36 5.37
CA PHE A 66 -8.86 2.59 4.73
C PHE A 66 -9.83 3.49 3.97
N GLY A 67 -10.15 4.68 4.50
CA GLY A 67 -10.97 5.66 3.79
C GLY A 67 -10.38 6.06 2.45
N GLY A 68 -9.10 6.44 2.43
CA GLY A 68 -8.39 6.78 1.19
C GLY A 68 -8.24 5.58 0.25
N TYR A 69 -7.91 4.40 0.78
CA TYR A 69 -7.77 3.18 0.00
C TYR A 69 -9.08 2.75 -0.68
N PHE A 70 -10.19 2.72 0.05
CA PHE A 70 -11.49 2.36 -0.54
C PHE A 70 -11.93 3.34 -1.63
N CYS A 71 -11.73 4.65 -1.42
CA CYS A 71 -11.93 5.63 -2.48
C CYS A 71 -11.04 5.32 -3.69
N ALA A 72 -9.77 5.01 -3.47
CA ALA A 72 -8.84 4.67 -4.54
C ALA A 72 -9.25 3.40 -5.31
N VAL A 73 -9.77 2.39 -4.61
CA VAL A 73 -10.30 1.16 -5.25
C VAL A 73 -11.51 1.50 -6.12
N ILE A 74 -12.49 2.22 -5.58
CA ILE A 74 -13.73 2.55 -6.31
C ILE A 74 -13.40 3.35 -7.57
N PHE A 75 -12.65 4.44 -7.44
CA PHE A 75 -12.31 5.30 -8.57
C PHE A 75 -11.28 4.66 -9.50
N GLY A 76 -10.26 3.97 -8.97
CA GLY A 76 -9.21 3.33 -9.77
C GLY A 76 -9.74 2.18 -10.61
N VAL A 77 -10.50 1.27 -10.00
CA VAL A 77 -11.13 0.17 -10.74
C VAL A 77 -12.19 0.70 -11.72
N GLY A 78 -13.05 1.64 -11.27
CA GLY A 78 -14.06 2.25 -12.14
C GLY A 78 -13.46 2.91 -13.37
N MET A 79 -12.38 3.67 -13.23
CA MET A 79 -11.68 4.28 -14.36
C MET A 79 -10.96 3.24 -15.24
N ALA A 80 -10.37 2.20 -14.66
CA ALA A 80 -9.75 1.12 -15.43
C ALA A 80 -10.77 0.40 -16.32
N LEU A 81 -11.96 0.10 -15.79
CA LEU A 81 -13.07 -0.46 -16.55
C LEU A 81 -13.51 0.49 -17.68
N PHE A 82 -13.65 1.78 -17.38
CA PHE A 82 -14.00 2.79 -18.38
C PHE A 82 -12.97 2.87 -19.51
N PHE A 83 -11.68 2.82 -19.20
CA PHE A 83 -10.62 2.83 -20.22
C PHE A 83 -10.60 1.55 -21.05
N SER A 84 -10.96 0.41 -20.47
CA SER A 84 -11.01 -0.88 -21.19
C SER A 84 -12.07 -0.90 -22.32
N TRP A 85 -13.06 -0.02 -22.27
CA TRP A 85 -14.09 0.08 -23.31
C TRP A 85 -13.62 0.79 -24.58
N SER A 86 -12.56 1.61 -24.49
CA SER A 86 -12.05 2.39 -25.62
C SER A 86 -10.53 2.23 -25.78
N LYS A 87 -10.14 1.51 -26.83
CA LYS A 87 -8.71 1.34 -27.16
C LYS A 87 -8.00 2.68 -27.40
N LEU A 88 -8.72 3.71 -27.87
CA LEU A 88 -8.17 5.04 -28.09
C LEU A 88 -7.87 5.76 -26.79
N LEU A 89 -8.80 5.74 -25.83
CA LEU A 89 -8.60 6.32 -24.50
C LEU A 89 -7.46 5.65 -23.76
N ASP A 90 -7.43 4.35 -23.83
CA ASP A 90 -6.37 3.57 -23.19
C ASP A 90 -4.99 3.89 -23.79
N ALA A 91 -4.85 3.88 -25.12
CA ALA A 91 -3.59 4.19 -25.79
C ALA A 91 -3.12 5.64 -25.54
N ALA A 92 -4.05 6.59 -25.41
CA ALA A 92 -3.73 7.98 -25.17
C ALA A 92 -3.40 8.28 -23.70
N LEU A 93 -4.16 7.71 -22.75
CA LEU A 93 -4.08 8.07 -21.34
C LEU A 93 -3.11 7.19 -20.55
N MET A 94 -2.94 5.91 -20.92
CA MET A 94 -2.10 5.00 -20.16
C MET A 94 -0.63 5.46 -20.06
N PRO A 95 0.05 5.94 -21.13
CA PRO A 95 1.41 6.46 -21.02
C PRO A 95 1.50 7.66 -20.07
N LEU A 96 0.51 8.55 -20.11
CA LEU A 96 0.43 9.71 -19.22
C LEU A 96 0.26 9.31 -17.76
N LEU A 97 -0.64 8.35 -17.48
CA LEU A 97 -0.88 7.86 -16.13
C LEU A 97 0.33 7.13 -15.55
N ILE A 98 1.06 6.37 -16.38
CA ILE A 98 2.31 5.72 -15.97
C ILE A 98 3.36 6.79 -15.62
N SER A 99 3.49 7.84 -16.44
CA SER A 99 4.41 8.95 -16.17
C SER A 99 4.05 9.69 -14.88
N LEU A 100 2.77 9.96 -14.65
CA LEU A 100 2.27 10.56 -13.40
C LEU A 100 2.51 9.65 -12.18
N ASN A 101 2.49 8.34 -12.38
CA ASN A 101 2.77 7.39 -11.30
C ASN A 101 4.21 7.45 -10.80
N MET A 102 5.14 7.93 -11.62
CA MET A 102 6.55 8.10 -11.26
C MET A 102 6.80 9.31 -10.35
N ILE A 103 5.85 10.24 -10.26
CA ILE A 103 5.96 11.40 -9.37
C ILE A 103 5.90 10.90 -7.92
N PRO A 104 6.84 11.33 -7.04
CA PRO A 104 6.83 10.94 -5.63
C PRO A 104 5.63 11.58 -4.92
N LYS A 105 4.54 10.83 -4.78
CA LYS A 105 3.26 11.31 -4.24
C LYS A 105 3.37 11.81 -2.81
N VAL A 106 4.31 11.28 -2.03
CA VAL A 106 4.58 11.73 -0.66
C VAL A 106 4.99 13.21 -0.63
N ALA A 107 5.62 13.72 -1.71
CA ALA A 107 5.98 15.13 -1.83
C ALA A 107 4.73 16.06 -1.97
N LEU A 108 3.55 15.50 -2.27
CA LEU A 108 2.30 16.26 -2.31
C LEU A 108 1.72 16.55 -0.92
N GLY A 109 2.25 15.93 0.14
CA GLY A 109 1.77 16.08 1.51
C GLY A 109 1.63 17.53 1.97
N PRO A 110 2.68 18.36 1.87
CA PRO A 110 2.60 19.77 2.23
C PRO A 110 1.51 20.53 1.46
N ILE A 111 1.31 20.21 0.17
CA ILE A 111 0.29 20.86 -0.67
C ILE A 111 -1.12 20.51 -0.16
N PHE A 112 -1.36 19.23 0.17
CA PHE A 112 -2.65 18.79 0.69
C PHE A 112 -2.95 19.41 2.06
N ILE A 113 -1.93 19.58 2.91
CA ILE A 113 -2.10 20.25 4.21
C ILE A 113 -2.47 21.73 4.01
N VAL A 114 -1.84 22.42 3.05
CA VAL A 114 -2.17 23.82 2.75
C VAL A 114 -3.59 23.98 2.20
N TRP A 115 -4.06 23.06 1.35
CA TRP A 115 -5.38 23.15 0.73
C TRP A 115 -6.53 22.69 1.63
N PHE A 116 -6.31 21.63 2.42
CA PHE A 116 -7.35 20.95 3.19
C PHE A 116 -7.15 21.07 4.71
N SER A 117 -6.15 21.82 5.15
CA SER A 117 -5.70 21.89 6.53
C SER A 117 -5.12 20.58 7.05
N TYR A 118 -4.47 20.63 8.20
CA TYR A 118 -3.97 19.43 8.87
C TYR A 118 -5.13 18.65 9.49
N GLY A 119 -5.27 17.37 9.16
CA GLY A 119 -6.30 16.52 9.74
C GLY A 119 -6.69 15.33 8.87
N MET A 120 -7.79 14.69 9.25
CA MET A 120 -8.28 13.46 8.63
C MET A 120 -8.49 13.58 7.11
N GLY A 121 -9.00 14.73 6.64
CA GLY A 121 -9.26 14.94 5.22
C GLY A 121 -8.01 14.92 4.34
N SER A 122 -6.95 15.62 4.77
CA SER A 122 -5.67 15.65 4.05
C SER A 122 -4.99 14.27 4.05
N ASN A 123 -5.10 13.52 5.15
CA ASN A 123 -4.51 12.17 5.26
C ASN A 123 -5.27 11.15 4.40
N ILE A 124 -6.60 11.20 4.36
CA ILE A 124 -7.42 10.39 3.44
C ILE A 124 -7.07 10.69 1.99
N LEU A 125 -6.93 11.97 1.63
CA LEU A 125 -6.56 12.37 0.27
C LEU A 125 -5.14 11.89 -0.10
N MET A 126 -4.22 11.92 0.86
CA MET A 126 -2.87 11.38 0.67
C MET A 126 -2.90 9.87 0.43
N ALA A 127 -3.62 9.12 1.25
CA ALA A 127 -3.78 7.67 1.08
C ALA A 127 -4.44 7.34 -0.28
N PHE A 128 -5.45 8.12 -0.67
CA PHE A 128 -6.06 8.04 -2.00
C PHE A 128 -5.03 8.28 -3.11
N ALA A 129 -4.30 9.39 -3.08
CA ALA A 129 -3.36 9.76 -4.13
C ALA A 129 -2.22 8.75 -4.31
N ILE A 130 -1.75 8.14 -3.20
CA ILE A 130 -0.74 7.09 -3.23
C ILE A 130 -1.28 5.83 -3.89
N SER A 131 -2.52 5.43 -3.57
CA SER A 131 -3.10 4.15 -3.96
C SER A 131 -3.80 4.17 -5.32
N PHE A 132 -4.38 5.29 -5.73
CA PHE A 132 -5.24 5.41 -6.91
C PHE A 132 -4.55 4.99 -8.22
N LEU A 133 -3.42 5.60 -8.56
CA LEU A 133 -2.74 5.30 -9.83
C LEU A 133 -2.20 3.86 -9.91
N PRO A 134 -1.56 3.30 -8.88
CA PRO A 134 -1.19 1.88 -8.88
C PRO A 134 -2.39 0.95 -9.12
N ILE A 135 -3.51 1.17 -8.41
CA ILE A 135 -4.72 0.36 -8.57
C ILE A 135 -5.28 0.48 -10.00
N LEU A 136 -5.40 1.70 -10.51
CA LEU A 136 -5.89 1.94 -11.86
C LEU A 136 -5.02 1.23 -12.90
N ILE A 137 -3.69 1.43 -12.84
CA ILE A 137 -2.75 0.88 -13.84
C ILE A 137 -2.72 -0.65 -13.77
N THR A 138 -2.68 -1.23 -12.56
CA THR A 138 -2.64 -2.70 -12.41
C THR A 138 -3.95 -3.33 -12.83
N THR A 139 -5.09 -2.75 -12.50
CA THR A 139 -6.41 -3.22 -12.94
C THR A 139 -6.54 -3.14 -14.47
N ALA A 140 -6.14 -2.01 -15.07
CA ALA A 140 -6.21 -1.84 -16.53
C ALA A 140 -5.29 -2.82 -17.28
N ARG A 141 -4.13 -3.16 -16.69
CA ARG A 141 -3.24 -4.20 -17.24
C ARG A 141 -3.85 -5.60 -17.09
N GLY A 142 -4.33 -5.95 -15.90
CA GLY A 142 -4.95 -7.26 -15.65
C GLY A 142 -6.15 -7.53 -16.56
N LEU A 143 -6.96 -6.51 -16.89
CA LEU A 143 -8.04 -6.64 -17.85
C LEU A 143 -7.58 -6.98 -19.29
N LYS A 144 -6.32 -6.72 -19.63
CA LYS A 144 -5.74 -6.99 -20.95
C LYS A 144 -4.92 -8.29 -21.01
N GLU A 145 -4.53 -8.84 -19.88
CA GLU A 145 -3.72 -10.05 -19.77
C GLU A 145 -4.52 -11.34 -20.02
N VAL A 146 -5.82 -11.23 -20.29
CA VAL A 146 -6.65 -12.39 -20.66
C VAL A 146 -6.21 -12.92 -22.02
N GLU A 147 -5.82 -14.19 -22.06
CA GLU A 147 -5.38 -14.85 -23.29
C GLU A 147 -6.46 -14.81 -24.36
N PRO A 148 -6.15 -14.33 -25.60
CA PRO A 148 -7.13 -14.23 -26.69
C PRO A 148 -7.81 -15.56 -26.99
N ASP A 149 -7.09 -16.67 -26.88
CA ASP A 149 -7.60 -18.02 -27.15
C ASP A 149 -8.71 -18.41 -26.17
N LEU A 150 -8.64 -17.98 -24.90
CA LEU A 150 -9.70 -18.19 -23.91
C LEU A 150 -10.94 -17.39 -24.27
N ILE A 151 -10.77 -16.15 -24.73
CA ILE A 151 -11.88 -15.31 -25.19
C ILE A 151 -12.56 -15.93 -26.41
N ASP A 152 -11.80 -16.46 -27.36
CA ASP A 152 -12.33 -17.09 -28.56
C ASP A 152 -13.03 -18.41 -28.23
N LEU A 153 -12.52 -19.20 -27.29
CA LEU A 153 -13.19 -20.40 -26.78
C LEU A 153 -14.58 -20.08 -26.21
N VAL A 154 -14.67 -19.07 -25.34
CA VAL A 154 -15.97 -18.68 -24.72
C VAL A 154 -16.95 -18.12 -25.77
N ARG A 155 -16.43 -17.44 -26.83
CA ARG A 155 -17.24 -16.97 -27.96
C ARG A 155 -17.83 -18.12 -28.78
N VAL A 156 -17.02 -19.15 -29.04
CA VAL A 156 -17.51 -20.36 -29.73
C VAL A 156 -18.62 -21.04 -28.93
N LEU A 157 -18.54 -20.99 -27.60
CA LEU A 157 -19.61 -21.47 -26.69
C LEU A 157 -20.82 -20.53 -26.60
N ARG A 158 -20.90 -19.50 -27.47
CA ARG A 158 -21.97 -18.50 -27.53
C ARG A 158 -22.18 -17.68 -26.25
N ALA A 159 -21.10 -17.46 -25.47
CA ALA A 159 -21.14 -16.59 -24.32
C ALA A 159 -21.51 -15.15 -24.71
N THR A 160 -22.34 -14.52 -23.90
CA THR A 160 -22.67 -13.11 -24.06
C THR A 160 -21.48 -12.22 -23.68
N ARG A 161 -21.47 -10.97 -24.12
CA ARG A 161 -20.41 -10.00 -23.77
C ARG A 161 -20.21 -9.87 -22.26
N TRP A 162 -21.27 -9.97 -21.48
CA TRP A 162 -21.23 -9.92 -20.02
C TRP A 162 -20.56 -11.16 -19.42
N GLN A 163 -20.89 -12.35 -19.95
CA GLN A 163 -20.26 -13.61 -19.53
C GLN A 163 -18.77 -13.73 -19.91
N ILE A 164 -18.34 -13.03 -20.96
CA ILE A 164 -16.93 -12.95 -21.33
C ILE A 164 -16.15 -12.00 -20.38
N PHE A 165 -16.87 -11.03 -19.82
CA PHE A 165 -16.29 -10.01 -18.95
C PHE A 165 -16.22 -10.43 -17.46
N THR A 166 -17.14 -11.31 -17.00
CA THR A 166 -17.22 -11.84 -15.64
C THR A 166 -16.61 -13.22 -15.52
#